data_fbbea009f945f3567b2b02ebeb1b3fbf
#
_entry.id   fbbea009f945f3567b2b02ebeb1b3fbf
#
_cell.length_a   1.000
_cell.length_b   1.000
_cell.length_c   1.000
_cell.angle_alpha   90.00
_cell.angle_beta   90.00
_cell.angle_gamma   90.00
#
_symmetry.space_group_name_H-M   'P 1'
#
loop_
_entity.id
_entity.type
_entity.pdbx_description
1 polymer ?
#
loop_
_entity_poly.entity_id
_entity_poly.type
_entity_poly.pdbx_seq_one_letter_code
_entity_poly.pdbx_strand_id
1 'polypeptide(L)'
;MEKLPSFSWCFDRRGTLATTGVASVEMRVSYMRRCKVMATGVRLGRGEWRDGRVVKRGDAVALNRVLERMRGDVLRVLDEMMEEGMVDIMAIPDRMARMKGEGRTFLEWCRERAEVRKY
;
A
#
# COMPACT_ATOMS: atom_id res chain seq x y z
N MET A 1 -9.85 25.82 -7.58
CA MET A 1 -8.92 25.13 -6.68
C MET A 1 -8.85 23.65 -7.06
N GLU A 2 -7.66 23.16 -7.30
CA GLU A 2 -7.50 21.78 -7.63
C GLU A 2 -7.59 20.91 -6.38
N LYS A 3 -8.29 19.81 -6.54
CA LYS A 3 -8.34 18.84 -5.44
C LYS A 3 -7.18 17.90 -5.55
N LEU A 4 -6.61 17.60 -4.41
CA LEU A 4 -5.54 16.61 -4.34
C LEU A 4 -6.13 15.26 -3.97
N PRO A 5 -5.53 14.17 -4.43
CA PRO A 5 -5.96 12.85 -3.99
C PRO A 5 -5.79 12.72 -2.48
N SER A 6 -6.69 12.00 -1.84
CA SER A 6 -6.60 11.76 -0.42
C SER A 6 -6.38 10.28 -0.16
N PHE A 7 -5.65 9.99 0.91
CA PHE A 7 -5.29 8.64 1.30
C PHE A 7 -5.81 8.38 2.71
N SER A 8 -6.34 7.20 2.95
CA SER A 8 -6.71 6.80 4.29
C SER A 8 -6.58 5.29 4.43
N TRP A 9 -6.53 4.84 5.69
CA TRP A 9 -6.53 3.43 6.02
C TRP A 9 -7.95 3.01 6.34
N CYS A 10 -8.28 1.77 5.98
CA CYS A 10 -9.56 1.17 6.34
C CYS A 10 -9.29 -0.14 7.06
N PHE A 11 -10.02 -0.39 8.13
CA PHE A 11 -9.91 -1.65 8.84
C PHE A 11 -11.30 -2.25 8.98
N ASP A 12 -11.41 -3.54 8.70
CA ASP A 12 -12.66 -4.28 8.85
C ASP A 12 -13.80 -3.70 8.00
N ARG A 13 -13.45 -3.24 6.80
CA ARG A 13 -14.43 -2.66 5.90
C ARG A 13 -15.53 -3.67 5.54
N ARG A 14 -15.17 -4.94 5.48
CA ARG A 14 -16.12 -6.00 5.10
C ARG A 14 -16.85 -6.62 6.29
N GLY A 15 -16.53 -6.20 7.50
CA GLY A 15 -17.19 -6.70 8.69
C GLY A 15 -16.85 -8.14 9.07
N THR A 16 -15.69 -8.64 8.63
CA THR A 16 -15.32 -10.03 8.90
C THR A 16 -14.80 -10.25 10.30
N LEU A 17 -14.48 -9.18 11.02
CA LEU A 17 -13.96 -9.30 12.39
C LEU A 17 -14.98 -10.00 13.30
N ALA A 18 -16.24 -9.66 13.12
CA ALA A 18 -17.31 -10.25 13.95
C ALA A 18 -17.54 -11.73 13.67
N THR A 19 -17.25 -12.18 12.44
CA THR A 19 -17.53 -13.57 12.05
C THR A 19 -16.31 -14.46 12.15
N THR A 20 -15.14 -13.98 11.72
CA THR A 20 -13.93 -14.79 11.68
C THR A 20 -12.90 -14.40 12.73
N GLY A 21 -13.10 -13.27 13.40
CA GLY A 21 -12.15 -12.76 14.38
C GLY A 21 -10.94 -12.09 13.78
N VAL A 22 -10.90 -11.97 12.45
CA VAL A 22 -9.78 -11.36 11.73
C VAL A 22 -10.35 -10.46 10.64
N ALA A 23 -9.69 -9.35 10.41
CA ALA A 23 -10.06 -8.42 9.34
C ALA A 23 -8.83 -7.88 8.67
N SER A 24 -9.01 -7.40 7.45
CA SER A 24 -7.91 -6.88 6.66
C SER A 24 -7.77 -5.39 6.83
N VAL A 25 -6.53 -4.91 6.77
CA VAL A 25 -6.23 -3.50 6.64
C VAL A 25 -6.16 -3.19 5.14
N GLU A 26 -6.84 -2.16 4.72
CA GLU A 26 -6.87 -1.77 3.32
C GLU A 26 -6.50 -0.30 3.17
N MET A 27 -6.00 0.06 2.00
CA MET A 27 -5.69 1.44 1.66
C MET A 27 -6.81 1.99 0.81
N ARG A 28 -7.21 3.21 1.09
CA ARG A 28 -8.26 3.86 0.31
C ARG A 28 -7.74 5.18 -0.24
N VAL A 29 -7.84 5.33 -1.56
CA VAL A 29 -7.46 6.56 -2.23
C VAL A 29 -8.70 7.14 -2.87
N SER A 30 -8.93 8.42 -2.67
CA SER A 30 -10.09 9.12 -3.22
C SER A 30 -9.62 10.30 -4.05
N TYR A 31 -10.24 10.50 -5.21
CA TYR A 31 -9.94 11.62 -6.08
C TYR A 31 -11.11 11.87 -7.01
N MET A 32 -11.56 13.12 -7.06
CA MET A 32 -12.63 13.54 -7.98
C MET A 32 -13.84 12.62 -7.92
N ARG A 33 -14.32 12.38 -6.70
CA ARG A 33 -15.52 11.57 -6.42
C ARG A 33 -15.36 10.09 -6.73
N ARG A 34 -14.13 9.65 -6.99
CA ARG A 34 -13.85 8.23 -7.17
C ARG A 34 -13.03 7.74 -6.00
N CYS A 35 -13.15 6.45 -5.73
CA CYS A 35 -12.44 5.82 -4.65
C CYS A 35 -11.87 4.52 -5.14
N LYS A 36 -10.66 4.21 -4.71
CA LYS A 36 -10.03 2.91 -4.98
C LYS A 36 -9.55 2.34 -3.67
N VAL A 37 -9.98 1.12 -3.37
CA VAL A 37 -9.56 0.42 -2.16
C VAL A 37 -8.63 -0.71 -2.58
N MET A 38 -7.49 -0.81 -1.91
CA MET A 38 -6.48 -1.80 -2.23
C MET A 38 -6.10 -2.58 -0.98
N ALA A 39 -5.94 -3.87 -1.13
CA ALA A 39 -5.54 -4.73 -0.02
C ALA A 39 -4.08 -4.54 0.31
N THR A 40 -3.75 -4.60 1.60
CA THR A 40 -2.36 -4.50 2.04
C THR A 40 -1.75 -5.86 2.33
N GLY A 41 -2.59 -6.87 2.50
CA GLY A 41 -2.13 -8.18 2.93
C GLY A 41 -1.99 -8.31 4.44
N VAL A 42 -2.19 -7.23 5.18
CA VAL A 42 -2.09 -7.25 6.64
C VAL A 42 -3.46 -7.59 7.21
N ARG A 43 -3.49 -8.60 8.06
CA ARG A 43 -4.73 -9.05 8.71
C ARG A 43 -4.53 -9.01 10.21
N LEU A 44 -5.53 -8.49 10.91
CA LEU A 44 -5.43 -8.24 12.34
C LEU A 44 -6.67 -8.73 13.06
N GLY A 45 -6.50 -9.01 14.33
CA GLY A 45 -7.61 -9.36 15.19
C GLY A 45 -8.16 -8.14 15.91
N ARG A 46 -9.14 -8.40 16.75
CA ARG A 46 -9.80 -7.34 17.50
C ARG A 46 -8.79 -6.63 18.41
N GLY A 47 -8.82 -5.33 18.40
CA GLY A 47 -7.96 -4.51 19.27
C GLY A 47 -6.53 -4.35 18.78
N GLU A 48 -6.22 -4.86 17.60
CA GLU A 48 -4.86 -4.77 17.06
C GLU A 48 -4.66 -3.62 16.08
N TRP A 49 -5.69 -2.83 15.86
CA TRP A 49 -5.60 -1.66 14.99
C TRP A 49 -6.09 -0.44 15.77
N ARG A 50 -5.27 0.61 15.81
CA ARG A 50 -5.62 1.82 16.53
C ARG A 50 -4.92 3.01 15.92
N ASP A 51 -5.70 4.04 15.61
CA ASP A 51 -5.18 5.30 15.08
C ASP A 51 -4.28 5.13 13.87
N GLY A 52 -4.66 4.23 12.98
CA GLY A 52 -3.94 4.04 11.73
C GLY A 52 -2.68 3.22 11.85
N ARG A 53 -2.54 2.43 12.91
CA ARG A 53 -1.34 1.59 13.07
C ARG A 53 -1.67 0.30 13.80
N VAL A 54 -0.80 -0.68 13.58
CA VAL A 54 -0.89 -1.96 14.26
C VAL A 54 -0.37 -1.83 15.68
N VAL A 55 -1.14 -2.36 16.64
CA VAL A 55 -0.75 -2.31 18.06
C VAL A 55 -0.96 -3.68 18.68
N LYS A 56 -0.43 -3.88 19.86
CA LYS A 56 -0.67 -5.07 20.71
C LYS A 56 -0.30 -6.40 20.06
N ARG A 57 0.71 -6.37 19.20
CA ARG A 57 1.24 -7.59 18.59
C ARG A 57 2.75 -7.58 18.68
N GLY A 58 3.33 -8.77 18.76
CA GLY A 58 4.78 -8.89 18.79
C GLY A 58 5.43 -8.42 17.49
N ASP A 59 4.71 -8.57 16.37
CA ASP A 59 5.21 -8.18 15.06
C ASP A 59 4.69 -6.81 14.60
N ALA A 60 4.16 -6.00 15.53
CA ALA A 60 3.58 -4.70 15.19
C ALA A 60 4.55 -3.80 14.44
N VAL A 61 5.81 -3.76 14.87
CA VAL A 61 6.83 -2.92 14.22
C VAL A 61 7.01 -3.33 12.77
N ALA A 62 7.12 -4.62 12.53
CA ALA A 62 7.31 -5.13 11.17
C ALA A 62 6.09 -4.84 10.29
N LEU A 63 4.90 -5.04 10.83
CA LEU A 63 3.67 -4.79 10.07
C LEU A 63 3.48 -3.32 9.77
N ASN A 64 3.77 -2.45 10.75
CA ASN A 64 3.69 -1.02 10.51
C ASN A 64 4.68 -0.57 9.45
N ARG A 65 5.84 -1.21 9.40
CA ARG A 65 6.84 -0.89 8.38
C ARG A 65 6.35 -1.27 6.98
N VAL A 66 5.68 -2.43 6.87
CA VAL A 66 5.08 -2.85 5.61
C VAL A 66 4.02 -1.83 5.16
N LEU A 67 3.16 -1.41 6.08
CA LEU A 67 2.11 -0.45 5.76
C LEU A 67 2.69 0.89 5.33
N GLU A 68 3.74 1.36 6.01
CA GLU A 68 4.36 2.62 5.65
C GLU A 68 5.02 2.54 4.27
N ARG A 69 5.61 1.42 3.94
CA ARG A 69 6.20 1.22 2.63
C ARG A 69 5.14 1.28 1.55
N MET A 70 4.02 0.60 1.77
CA MET A 70 2.93 0.61 0.79
C MET A 70 2.35 2.00 0.62
N ARG A 71 2.21 2.72 1.73
CA ARG A 71 1.73 4.09 1.68
C ARG A 71 2.68 4.97 0.85
N GLY A 72 3.98 4.82 1.08
CA GLY A 72 4.97 5.55 0.32
C GLY A 72 4.92 5.26 -1.16
N ASP A 73 4.72 3.99 -1.52
CA ASP A 73 4.60 3.59 -2.92
C ASP A 73 3.38 4.23 -3.59
N VAL A 74 2.24 4.22 -2.88
CA VAL A 74 1.03 4.84 -3.42
C VAL A 74 1.23 6.34 -3.61
N LEU A 75 1.82 7.00 -2.62
CA LEU A 75 2.03 8.44 -2.71
C LEU A 75 2.99 8.79 -3.84
N ARG A 76 3.99 7.95 -4.08
CA ARG A 76 4.92 8.17 -5.18
C ARG A 76 4.22 8.04 -6.53
N VAL A 77 3.35 7.03 -6.67
CA VAL A 77 2.60 6.86 -7.91
C VAL A 77 1.68 8.06 -8.13
N LEU A 78 1.04 8.56 -7.07
CA LEU A 78 0.18 9.73 -7.19
C LEU A 78 0.97 10.96 -7.61
N ASP A 79 2.17 11.15 -7.06
CA ASP A 79 3.01 12.26 -7.43
C ASP A 79 3.39 12.18 -8.91
N GLU A 80 3.74 11.00 -9.38
CA GLU A 80 4.07 10.81 -10.80
C GLU A 80 2.88 11.13 -11.69
N MET A 81 1.71 10.67 -11.30
CA MET A 81 0.50 10.95 -12.08
C MET A 81 0.21 12.45 -12.12
N MET A 82 0.42 13.14 -11.00
CA MET A 82 0.19 14.57 -10.95
C MET A 82 1.18 15.32 -11.83
N GLU A 83 2.43 14.87 -11.89
CA GLU A 83 3.42 15.47 -12.78
C GLU A 83 3.08 15.23 -14.24
N GLU A 84 2.49 14.09 -14.54
CA GLU A 84 2.05 13.79 -15.91
C GLU A 84 0.79 14.55 -16.29
N GLY A 85 0.13 15.16 -15.31
CA GLY A 85 -1.08 15.91 -15.56
C GLY A 85 -2.34 15.07 -15.67
N MET A 86 -2.24 13.78 -15.34
CA MET A 86 -3.38 12.88 -15.41
C MET A 86 -3.38 11.94 -14.23
N VAL A 87 -4.32 12.12 -13.32
CA VAL A 87 -4.45 11.27 -12.16
C VAL A 87 -5.56 10.25 -12.39
N ASP A 88 -5.19 8.98 -12.42
CA ASP A 88 -6.14 7.88 -12.57
C ASP A 88 -5.93 6.90 -11.42
N ILE A 89 -6.74 7.05 -10.37
CA ILE A 89 -6.57 6.22 -9.18
C ILE A 89 -6.86 4.75 -9.46
N MET A 90 -7.63 4.46 -10.48
CA MET A 90 -7.93 3.06 -10.83
C MET A 90 -6.69 2.35 -11.41
N ALA A 91 -5.73 3.09 -11.89
CA ALA A 91 -4.50 2.54 -12.44
C ALA A 91 -3.39 2.38 -11.41
N ILE A 92 -3.63 2.80 -10.16
CA ILE A 92 -2.60 2.73 -9.12
C ILE A 92 -2.07 1.31 -8.91
N PRO A 93 -2.93 0.28 -8.79
CA PRO A 93 -2.41 -1.08 -8.57
C PRO A 93 -1.49 -1.54 -9.70
N ASP A 94 -1.85 -1.22 -10.95
CA ASP A 94 -1.02 -1.60 -12.09
C ASP A 94 0.31 -0.88 -12.07
N ARG A 95 0.31 0.41 -11.72
CA ARG A 95 1.55 1.18 -11.63
C ARG A 95 2.44 0.67 -10.52
N MET A 96 1.85 0.32 -9.38
CA MET A 96 2.61 -0.22 -8.26
C MET A 96 3.24 -1.56 -8.61
N ALA A 97 2.49 -2.42 -9.29
CA ALA A 97 3.00 -3.72 -9.71
C ALA A 97 4.16 -3.55 -10.69
N ARG A 98 4.04 -2.59 -11.59
CA ARG A 98 5.10 -2.31 -12.57
C ARG A 98 6.34 -1.78 -11.88
N MET A 99 6.18 -0.88 -10.93
CA MET A 99 7.29 -0.35 -10.15
C MET A 99 8.04 -1.46 -9.43
N LYS A 100 7.30 -2.34 -8.77
CA LYS A 100 7.92 -3.45 -8.05
C LYS A 100 8.64 -4.39 -8.99
N GLY A 101 8.02 -4.68 -10.11
CA GLY A 101 8.62 -5.55 -11.10
C GLY A 101 9.92 -4.99 -11.65
N GLU A 102 9.90 -3.72 -12.02
CA GLU A 102 11.09 -3.06 -12.53
C GLU A 102 12.16 -2.97 -11.47
N GLY A 103 11.76 -2.58 -10.26
CA GLY A 103 12.70 -2.47 -9.16
C GLY A 103 13.32 -3.79 -8.81
N ARG A 104 12.51 -4.83 -8.76
CA ARG A 104 13.00 -6.15 -8.46
C ARG A 104 13.95 -6.66 -9.54
N THR A 105 13.56 -6.49 -10.79
CA THR A 105 14.38 -6.92 -11.91
C THR A 105 15.72 -6.21 -11.89
N PHE A 106 15.70 -4.92 -11.64
CA PHE A 106 16.93 -4.14 -11.60
C PHE A 106 17.82 -4.59 -10.43
N LEU A 107 17.24 -4.74 -9.27
CA LEU A 107 18.00 -5.15 -8.09
C LEU A 107 18.53 -6.56 -8.20
N GLU A 108 17.72 -7.46 -8.70
CA GLU A 108 18.14 -8.83 -8.89
C GLU A 108 19.23 -8.91 -9.94
N TRP A 109 19.07 -8.17 -11.00
CA TRP A 109 20.05 -8.14 -12.06
C TRP A 109 21.38 -7.58 -11.54
N CYS A 110 21.34 -6.51 -10.77
CA CYS A 110 22.54 -5.95 -10.17
C CYS A 110 23.18 -6.92 -9.22
N ARG A 111 22.39 -7.60 -8.43
CA ARG A 111 22.90 -8.57 -7.49
C ARG A 111 23.52 -9.73 -8.20
N GLU A 112 22.84 -10.25 -9.19
CA GLU A 112 23.36 -11.37 -9.96
C GLU A 112 24.60 -11.01 -10.73
N ARG A 113 24.64 -9.79 -11.26
CA ARG A 113 25.80 -9.37 -12.02
C ARG A 113 26.93 -8.90 -11.15
N ALA A 114 26.59 -8.47 -9.95
CA ALA A 114 27.60 -8.10 -9.00
C ALA A 114 28.09 -9.31 -8.26
N GLU A 115 27.20 -10.23 -8.06
CA GLU A 115 27.50 -11.45 -7.43
C GLU A 115 27.82 -12.40 -8.41
N VAL A 116 27.10 -12.22 -9.25
CA VAL A 116 27.15 -12.95 -10.31
C VAL A 116 27.74 -12.11 -10.95
N ARG A 117 27.06 -11.45 -10.19
CA ARG A 117 26.75 -10.63 -10.23
C ARG A 117 26.25 -10.67 -9.38
N LYS A 118 25.34 -10.48 -8.29
CA LYS A 118 24.38 -10.26 -7.89
C LYS A 118 24.11 -9.81 -7.48
N TYR A 119 24.03 -8.94 -7.43
CA TYR A 119 23.40 -8.25 -7.38
C TYR A 119 23.43 -8.40 -6.98
#